data_87d644d92c045023d3b83411cdbd543d
#
_entry.id   87d644d92c045023d3b83411cdbd543d
#
_cell.length_a   1.000
_cell.length_b   1.000
_cell.length_c   1.000
_cell.angle_alpha   90.00
_cell.angle_beta   90.00
_cell.angle_gamma   90.00
#
_symmetry.space_group_name_H-M   'P 1'
#
loop_
_entity.id
_entity.type
_entity.pdbx_description
1 polymer ?
#
loop_
_entity_poly.entity_id
_entity_poly.type
_entity_poly.pdbx_seq_one_letter_code
_entity_poly.pdbx_strand_id
1 'polypeptide(L)'
;LAISPLVGNLIDKWGPKPVLITSLLVSSVGYCSLSLVKTIPQAFLVTTVCAMGQSAMWPSQSAISTELTPEHMRERIYGAQFAMLNLGIGIGGLVSSLVVTLDNPRTFEILFIGDGISYLIYLAVVLTLKDVGRRSASERIERAKLAGGWADVIADKTFVKFWFVAMFAVLFSYSQ
;
A
#
# COMPACT_ATOMS: atom_id res chain seq x y z
N LEU A 1 -9.38 -2.05 -6.10
CA LEU A 1 -9.13 -2.51 -7.47
C LEU A 1 -9.40 -1.42 -8.52
N ALA A 2 -10.47 -0.61 -8.41
CA ALA A 2 -10.79 0.43 -9.40
C ALA A 2 -9.78 1.61 -9.42
N ILE A 3 -9.05 1.84 -8.34
CA ILE A 3 -8.11 2.97 -8.18
C ILE A 3 -6.70 2.61 -8.65
N SER A 4 -6.38 1.31 -8.80
CA SER A 4 -5.04 0.85 -9.19
C SER A 4 -4.48 1.47 -10.48
N PRO A 5 -5.26 1.67 -11.57
CA PRO A 5 -4.77 2.32 -12.78
C PRO A 5 -4.41 3.79 -12.56
N LEU A 6 -5.16 4.50 -11.71
CA LEU A 6 -4.88 5.90 -11.37
C LEU A 6 -3.59 6.03 -10.57
N VAL A 7 -3.36 5.10 -9.64
CA VAL A 7 -2.13 5.04 -8.84
C VAL A 7 -0.92 4.77 -9.72
N GLY A 8 -1.02 3.84 -10.69
CA GLY A 8 0.03 3.60 -11.67
C GLY A 8 0.43 4.87 -12.42
N ASN A 9 -0.55 5.58 -12.97
CA ASN A 9 -0.32 6.86 -13.66
C ASN A 9 0.33 7.93 -12.74
N LEU A 10 -0.05 7.98 -11.46
CA LEU A 10 0.57 8.91 -10.50
C LEU A 10 2.03 8.55 -10.22
N ILE A 11 2.34 7.26 -10.07
CA ILE A 11 3.71 6.76 -9.88
C ILE A 11 4.55 7.06 -11.11
N ASP A 12 4.01 6.87 -12.31
CA ASP A 12 4.71 7.14 -13.57
C ASP A 12 4.98 8.62 -13.75
N LYS A 13 4.03 9.48 -13.36
CA LYS A 13 4.13 10.94 -13.53
C LYS A 13 4.99 11.62 -12.46
N TRP A 14 4.79 11.27 -11.19
CA TRP A 14 5.42 11.94 -10.05
C TRP A 14 6.57 11.15 -9.43
N GLY A 15 6.63 9.86 -9.72
CA GLY A 15 7.57 8.92 -9.12
C GLY A 15 7.01 8.21 -7.89
N PRO A 16 7.59 7.07 -7.54
CA PRO A 16 7.07 6.25 -6.45
C PRO A 16 7.25 6.89 -5.07
N LYS A 17 8.35 7.63 -4.83
CA LYS A 17 8.62 8.23 -3.53
C LYS A 17 7.62 9.32 -3.13
N PRO A 18 7.32 10.35 -3.95
CA PRO A 18 6.29 11.35 -3.62
C PRO A 18 4.90 10.73 -3.42
N VAL A 19 4.53 9.74 -4.25
CA VAL A 19 3.25 9.03 -4.11
C VAL A 19 3.20 8.25 -2.80
N LEU A 20 4.28 7.58 -2.40
CA LEU A 20 4.36 6.90 -1.10
C LEU A 20 4.25 7.89 0.07
N ILE A 21 4.96 9.01 0.02
CA ILE A 21 4.89 10.05 1.06
C ILE A 21 3.45 10.55 1.23
N THR A 22 2.77 10.88 0.13
CA THR A 22 1.37 11.33 0.16
C THR A 22 0.45 10.24 0.72
N SER A 23 0.65 9.00 0.30
CA SER A 23 -0.09 7.83 0.80
C SER A 23 0.05 7.65 2.31
N LEU A 24 1.27 7.74 2.83
CA LEU A 24 1.56 7.61 4.26
C LEU A 24 0.95 8.74 5.09
N LEU A 25 1.01 9.99 4.59
CA LEU A 25 0.38 11.14 5.25
C LEU A 25 -1.14 10.99 5.30
N VAL A 26 -1.77 10.64 4.17
CA VAL A 26 -3.23 10.43 4.11
C VAL A 26 -3.65 9.29 5.03
N SER A 27 -2.90 8.19 5.06
CA SER A 27 -3.18 7.07 5.95
C SER A 27 -3.02 7.47 7.41
N SER A 28 -1.94 8.16 7.78
CA SER A 28 -1.72 8.60 9.16
C SER A 28 -2.86 9.50 9.66
N VAL A 29 -3.19 10.55 8.88
CA VAL A 29 -4.29 11.46 9.22
C VAL A 29 -5.62 10.71 9.28
N GLY A 30 -5.87 9.82 8.33
CA GLY A 30 -7.08 9.00 8.29
C GLY A 30 -7.22 8.13 9.53
N TYR A 31 -6.19 7.36 9.90
CA TYR A 31 -6.24 6.50 11.09
C TYR A 31 -6.37 7.30 12.39
N CYS A 32 -5.63 8.40 12.54
CA CYS A 32 -5.84 9.29 13.68
C CYS A 32 -7.27 9.86 13.72
N SER A 33 -7.86 10.17 12.57
CA SER A 33 -9.25 10.67 12.50
C SER A 33 -10.29 9.62 12.89
N LEU A 34 -10.00 8.32 12.74
CA LEU A 34 -10.91 7.25 13.20
C LEU A 34 -11.15 7.31 14.71
N SER A 35 -10.19 7.78 15.50
CA SER A 35 -10.38 7.96 16.95
C SER A 35 -11.41 9.04 17.30
N LEU A 36 -11.73 9.94 16.38
CA LEU A 36 -12.68 11.05 16.57
C LEU A 36 -14.08 10.76 15.98
N VAL A 37 -14.24 9.63 15.32
CA VAL A 37 -15.49 9.24 14.66
C VAL A 37 -16.58 8.92 15.68
N LYS A 38 -17.74 9.55 15.52
CA LYS A 38 -18.91 9.37 16.40
C LYS A 38 -20.16 8.86 15.68
N THR A 39 -20.16 8.92 14.34
CA THR A 39 -21.34 8.55 13.54
C THR A 39 -20.95 7.62 12.38
N ILE A 40 -21.91 6.78 11.96
CA ILE A 40 -21.69 5.85 10.84
C ILE A 40 -21.28 6.55 9.54
N PRO A 41 -21.91 7.68 9.13
CA PRO A 41 -21.46 8.40 7.93
C PRO A 41 -20.01 8.92 8.03
N GLN A 42 -19.60 9.41 9.21
CA GLN A 42 -18.21 9.81 9.44
C GLN A 42 -17.25 8.62 9.33
N ALA A 43 -17.61 7.47 9.91
CA ALA A 43 -16.81 6.25 9.78
C ALA A 43 -16.62 5.87 8.31
N PHE A 44 -17.69 5.87 7.53
CA PHE A 44 -17.64 5.54 6.12
C PHE A 44 -16.74 6.50 5.33
N LEU A 45 -16.83 7.80 5.60
CA LEU A 45 -16.00 8.81 4.93
C LEU A 45 -14.52 8.62 5.27
N VAL A 46 -14.20 8.50 6.56
CA VAL A 46 -12.81 8.36 7.01
C VAL A 46 -12.20 7.06 6.52
N THR A 47 -12.91 5.93 6.60
CA THR A 47 -12.40 4.65 6.09
C THR A 47 -12.20 4.67 4.57
N THR A 48 -13.04 5.40 3.83
CA THR A 48 -12.84 5.60 2.39
C THR A 48 -11.54 6.35 2.11
N VAL A 49 -11.26 7.42 2.85
CA VAL A 49 -10.01 8.17 2.74
C VAL A 49 -8.80 7.30 3.09
N CYS A 50 -8.87 6.51 4.17
CA CYS A 50 -7.82 5.55 4.52
C CYS A 50 -7.58 4.54 3.39
N ALA A 51 -8.64 3.98 2.81
CA ALA A 51 -8.53 3.01 1.72
C ALA A 51 -7.89 3.63 0.46
N MET A 52 -8.19 4.89 0.15
CA MET A 52 -7.53 5.62 -0.93
C MET A 52 -6.03 5.80 -0.65
N GLY A 53 -5.66 6.20 0.56
CA GLY A 53 -4.26 6.29 0.97
C GLY A 53 -3.54 4.96 0.82
N GLN A 54 -4.08 3.90 1.39
CA GLN A 54 -3.47 2.56 1.36
C GLN A 54 -3.35 1.97 -0.06
N SER A 55 -4.27 2.31 -0.97
CA SER A 55 -4.24 1.78 -2.35
C SER A 55 -2.96 2.12 -3.10
N ALA A 56 -2.32 3.25 -2.77
CA ALA A 56 -1.10 3.71 -3.41
C ALA A 56 0.18 3.22 -2.69
N MET A 57 0.08 2.76 -1.45
CA MET A 57 1.23 2.37 -0.64
C MET A 57 1.98 1.16 -1.23
N TRP A 58 1.28 0.06 -1.49
CA TRP A 58 1.88 -1.16 -2.01
C TRP A 58 2.58 -1.01 -3.37
N PRO A 59 1.93 -0.43 -4.40
CA PRO A 59 2.58 -0.21 -5.68
C PRO A 59 3.81 0.69 -5.58
N SER A 60 3.73 1.75 -4.77
CA SER A 60 4.85 2.68 -4.59
C SER A 60 6.02 2.03 -3.84
N GLN A 61 5.75 1.27 -2.79
CA GLN A 61 6.76 0.51 -2.05
C GLN A 61 7.43 -0.54 -2.92
N SER A 62 6.65 -1.28 -3.71
CA SER A 62 7.18 -2.29 -4.64
C SER A 62 8.08 -1.65 -5.70
N ALA A 63 7.68 -0.50 -6.26
CA ALA A 63 8.49 0.24 -7.22
C ALA A 63 9.83 0.70 -6.62
N ILE A 64 9.81 1.24 -5.39
CA ILE A 64 11.02 1.64 -4.67
C ILE A 64 11.91 0.43 -4.39
N SER A 65 11.34 -0.66 -3.89
CA SER A 65 12.08 -1.89 -3.61
C SER A 65 12.76 -2.46 -4.85
N THR A 66 12.06 -2.44 -5.99
CA THR A 66 12.62 -2.89 -7.28
C THR A 66 13.76 -1.99 -7.75
N GLU A 67 13.66 -0.68 -7.51
CA GLU A 67 14.70 0.29 -7.91
C GLU A 67 15.96 0.15 -7.06
N LEU A 68 15.81 -0.09 -5.76
CA LEU A 68 16.92 -0.24 -4.81
C LEU A 68 17.59 -1.61 -4.87
N THR A 69 16.92 -2.62 -5.44
CA THR A 69 17.37 -4.01 -5.36
C THR A 69 17.95 -4.46 -6.69
N PRO A 70 19.23 -4.93 -6.72
CA PRO A 70 19.81 -5.63 -7.87
C PRO A 70 18.96 -6.81 -8.30
N GLU A 71 18.91 -7.10 -9.59
CA GLU A 71 18.00 -8.11 -10.15
C GLU A 71 18.17 -9.50 -9.53
N HIS A 72 19.41 -9.92 -9.30
CA HIS A 72 19.75 -11.21 -8.70
C HIS A 72 19.36 -11.35 -7.21
N MET A 73 19.01 -10.25 -6.53
CA MET A 73 18.62 -10.25 -5.12
C MET A 73 17.10 -10.04 -4.91
N ARG A 74 16.36 -9.73 -5.97
CA ARG A 74 14.93 -9.38 -5.86
C ARG A 74 14.10 -10.45 -5.19
N GLU A 75 14.28 -11.71 -5.60
CA GLU A 75 13.53 -12.84 -5.02
C GLU A 75 13.76 -12.94 -3.50
N ARG A 76 15.00 -12.83 -3.06
CA ARG A 76 15.38 -12.89 -1.65
C ARG A 76 14.80 -11.73 -0.84
N ILE A 77 14.82 -10.52 -1.40
CA ILE A 77 14.27 -9.33 -0.73
C ILE A 77 12.76 -9.36 -0.66
N TYR A 78 12.07 -9.78 -1.72
CA TYR A 78 10.62 -9.97 -1.67
C TYR A 78 10.20 -11.06 -0.69
N GLY A 79 10.95 -12.17 -0.63
CA GLY A 79 10.74 -13.20 0.39
C GLY A 79 10.88 -12.66 1.82
N ALA A 80 11.92 -11.88 2.08
CA ALA A 80 12.12 -11.23 3.37
C ALA A 80 11.02 -10.21 3.70
N GLN A 81 10.58 -9.40 2.74
CA GLN A 81 9.46 -8.47 2.92
C GLN A 81 8.17 -9.22 3.29
N PHE A 82 7.88 -10.33 2.62
CA PHE A 82 6.71 -11.15 2.91
C PHE A 82 6.78 -11.78 4.30
N ALA A 83 7.95 -12.27 4.71
CA ALA A 83 8.18 -12.80 6.06
C ALA A 83 7.97 -11.71 7.13
N MET A 84 8.53 -10.50 6.91
CA MET A 84 8.34 -9.36 7.81
C MET A 84 6.88 -8.90 7.89
N LEU A 85 6.14 -8.93 6.78
CA LEU A 85 4.71 -8.64 6.76
C LEU A 85 3.93 -9.62 7.66
N ASN A 86 4.17 -10.93 7.51
CA ASN A 86 3.48 -11.94 8.31
C ASN A 86 3.86 -11.83 9.80
N LEU A 87 5.13 -11.56 10.10
CA LEU A 87 5.58 -11.29 11.46
C LEU A 87 4.88 -10.07 12.06
N GLY A 88 4.77 -8.99 11.27
CA GLY A 88 4.07 -7.77 11.67
C GLY A 88 2.58 -8.00 11.95
N ILE A 89 1.90 -8.78 11.10
CA ILE A 89 0.49 -9.17 11.31
C ILE A 89 0.36 -9.99 12.61
N GLY A 90 1.25 -10.95 12.85
CA GLY A 90 1.23 -11.77 14.07
C GLY A 90 1.45 -10.94 15.35
N ILE A 91 2.48 -10.10 15.36
CA ILE A 91 2.77 -9.21 16.49
C ILE A 91 1.63 -8.19 16.68
N GLY A 92 1.15 -7.58 15.60
CA GLY A 92 0.04 -6.63 15.64
C GLY A 92 -1.23 -7.25 16.22
N GLY A 93 -1.57 -8.48 15.81
CA GLY A 93 -2.69 -9.23 16.37
C GLY A 93 -2.54 -9.49 17.87
N LEU A 94 -1.35 -9.90 18.32
CA LEU A 94 -1.06 -10.07 19.75
C LEU A 94 -1.20 -8.76 20.54
N VAL A 95 -0.59 -7.69 20.07
CA VAL A 95 -0.69 -6.36 20.72
C VAL A 95 -2.15 -5.91 20.77
N SER A 96 -2.90 -6.05 19.67
CA SER A 96 -4.32 -5.70 19.63
C SER A 96 -5.13 -6.50 20.64
N SER A 97 -4.87 -7.81 20.77
CA SER A 97 -5.59 -8.67 21.71
C SER A 97 -5.32 -8.32 23.18
N LEU A 98 -4.15 -7.78 23.49
CA LEU A 98 -3.78 -7.35 24.85
C LEU A 98 -4.32 -5.97 25.20
N VAL A 99 -4.50 -5.09 24.21
CA VAL A 99 -4.93 -3.70 24.41
C VAL A 99 -6.44 -3.57 24.34
N VAL A 100 -7.11 -4.30 23.42
CA VAL A 100 -8.54 -4.13 23.17
C VAL A 100 -9.36 -4.83 24.25
N THR A 101 -10.26 -4.05 24.85
CA THR A 101 -11.36 -4.53 25.69
C THR A 101 -12.68 -4.09 25.08
N LEU A 102 -13.59 -5.04 24.85
CA LEU A 102 -14.87 -4.76 24.18
C LEU A 102 -15.76 -3.81 24.98
N ASP A 103 -15.58 -3.79 26.31
CA ASP A 103 -16.34 -2.93 27.23
C ASP A 103 -15.83 -1.47 27.27
N ASN A 104 -14.67 -1.19 26.65
CA ASN A 104 -14.07 0.15 26.67
C ASN A 104 -13.70 0.63 25.26
N PRO A 105 -14.53 1.48 24.62
CA PRO A 105 -14.27 2.00 23.27
C PRO A 105 -12.92 2.77 23.13
N ARG A 106 -12.40 3.34 24.22
CA ARG A 106 -11.14 4.08 24.22
C ARG A 106 -9.94 3.19 23.84
N THR A 107 -10.05 1.89 24.04
CA THR A 107 -8.97 0.96 23.64
C THR A 107 -8.82 0.87 22.14
N PHE A 108 -9.90 1.04 21.39
CA PHE A 108 -9.83 1.13 19.92
C PHE A 108 -9.23 2.47 19.47
N GLU A 109 -9.54 3.57 20.16
CA GLU A 109 -8.95 4.89 19.86
C GLU A 109 -7.42 4.85 20.00
N ILE A 110 -6.90 4.18 21.03
CA ILE A 110 -5.46 3.99 21.24
C ILE A 110 -4.84 3.23 20.06
N LEU A 111 -5.48 2.18 19.56
CA LEU A 111 -4.98 1.44 18.41
C LEU A 111 -4.96 2.30 17.15
N PHE A 112 -6.02 3.05 16.87
CA PHE A 112 -6.08 3.92 15.70
C PHE A 112 -5.01 5.01 15.74
N ILE A 113 -4.76 5.60 16.91
CA ILE A 113 -3.66 6.57 17.09
C ILE A 113 -2.31 5.88 16.92
N GLY A 114 -2.13 4.69 17.49
CA GLY A 114 -0.92 3.88 17.31
C GLY A 114 -0.62 3.58 15.85
N ASP A 115 -1.63 3.19 15.09
CA ASP A 115 -1.52 2.98 13.64
C ASP A 115 -1.12 4.28 12.92
N GLY A 116 -1.80 5.39 13.23
CA GLY A 116 -1.47 6.70 12.67
C GLY A 116 0.00 7.09 12.91
N ILE A 117 0.50 6.87 14.12
CA ILE A 117 1.90 7.12 14.49
C ILE A 117 2.85 6.18 13.74
N SER A 118 2.49 4.92 13.57
CA SER A 118 3.31 3.96 12.82
C SER A 118 3.54 4.39 11.37
N TYR A 119 2.53 4.98 10.72
CA TYR A 119 2.68 5.57 9.38
C TYR A 119 3.62 6.77 9.38
N LEU A 120 3.63 7.60 10.44
CA LEU A 120 4.59 8.70 10.55
C LEU A 120 6.02 8.21 10.77
N ILE A 121 6.22 7.15 11.54
CA ILE A 121 7.54 6.52 11.69
C ILE A 121 8.01 5.98 10.34
N TYR A 122 7.14 5.31 9.61
CA TYR A 122 7.48 4.82 8.26
C TYR A 122 7.80 5.99 7.32
N LEU A 123 7.02 7.06 7.36
CA LEU A 123 7.28 8.29 6.60
C LEU A 123 8.66 8.87 6.92
N ALA A 124 9.04 8.94 8.19
CA ALA A 124 10.36 9.42 8.60
C ALA A 124 11.48 8.58 7.97
N VAL A 125 11.32 7.26 7.95
CA VAL A 125 12.28 6.35 7.29
C VAL A 125 12.33 6.62 5.78
N VAL A 126 11.18 6.76 5.10
CA VAL A 126 11.12 7.04 3.65
C VAL A 126 11.78 8.37 3.30
N LEU A 127 11.69 9.38 4.16
CA LEU A 127 12.34 10.68 3.96
C LEU A 127 13.87 10.57 4.00
N THR A 128 14.44 9.62 4.75
CA THR A 128 15.89 9.40 4.80
C THR A 128 16.46 8.79 3.52
N LEU A 129 15.62 8.12 2.72
CA LEU A 129 16.05 7.51 1.46
C LEU A 129 16.43 8.62 0.46
N LYS A 130 17.72 8.79 0.19
CA LYS A 130 18.20 9.75 -0.79
C LYS A 130 18.12 9.15 -2.20
N ASP A 131 17.84 10.01 -3.18
CA ASP A 131 17.92 9.71 -4.63
C ASP A 131 17.08 8.54 -5.17
N VAL A 132 16.08 8.08 -4.40
CA VAL A 132 15.14 7.05 -4.83
C VAL A 132 13.97 7.70 -5.58
N GLY A 133 13.61 7.13 -6.73
CA GLY A 133 12.52 7.65 -7.55
C GLY A 133 12.87 8.89 -8.38
N ARG A 134 14.14 9.27 -8.45
CA ARG A 134 14.65 10.43 -9.20
C ARG A 134 14.92 10.17 -10.68
N ARG A 135 14.35 9.12 -11.27
CA ARG A 135 14.44 8.98 -12.72
C ARG A 135 13.90 10.24 -13.38
N SER A 136 14.62 10.73 -14.40
CA SER A 136 14.20 11.92 -15.10
C SER A 136 12.79 11.72 -15.69
N ALA A 137 12.00 12.77 -15.77
CA ALA A 137 10.65 12.70 -16.36
C ALA A 137 10.70 12.11 -17.79
N SER A 138 11.78 12.35 -18.54
CA SER A 138 12.04 11.79 -19.86
C SER A 138 12.19 10.26 -19.85
N GLU A 139 12.98 9.70 -18.94
CA GLU A 139 13.16 8.24 -18.82
C GLU A 139 11.87 7.53 -18.39
N ARG A 140 11.03 8.18 -17.59
CA ARG A 140 9.72 7.65 -17.20
C ARG A 140 8.75 7.63 -18.36
N ILE A 141 8.68 8.71 -19.14
CA ILE A 141 7.83 8.82 -20.32
C ILE A 141 8.28 7.80 -21.38
N GLU A 142 9.58 7.61 -21.57
CA GLU A 142 10.11 6.63 -22.51
C GLU A 142 9.78 5.19 -22.10
N ARG A 143 9.90 4.85 -20.83
CA ARG A 143 9.44 3.55 -20.31
C ARG A 143 7.93 3.36 -20.40
N ALA A 144 7.14 4.39 -20.08
CA ALA A 144 5.69 4.31 -20.21
C ALA A 144 5.25 4.06 -21.67
N LYS A 145 5.98 4.62 -22.64
CA LYS A 145 5.77 4.33 -24.07
C LYS A 145 6.19 2.91 -24.46
N LEU A 146 7.27 2.38 -23.86
CA LEU A 146 7.76 1.02 -24.10
C LEU A 146 6.95 -0.07 -23.39
N ALA A 147 6.31 0.27 -22.26
CA ALA A 147 5.55 -0.68 -21.43
C ALA A 147 4.21 -1.12 -22.05
N GLY A 148 3.80 -0.55 -23.18
CA GLY A 148 2.52 -0.85 -23.81
C GLY A 148 1.32 -0.25 -23.06
N GLY A 149 0.17 -0.21 -23.71
CA GLY A 149 -1.08 0.25 -23.10
C GLY A 149 -1.87 -0.89 -22.46
N TRP A 150 -2.91 -0.56 -21.72
CA TRP A 150 -3.88 -1.54 -21.20
C TRP A 150 -4.45 -2.45 -22.30
N ALA A 151 -4.52 -1.95 -23.52
CA ALA A 151 -4.96 -2.73 -24.68
C ALA A 151 -4.03 -3.93 -24.95
N ASP A 152 -2.72 -3.74 -24.82
CA ASP A 152 -1.72 -4.80 -25.04
C ASP A 152 -1.77 -5.85 -23.93
N VAL A 153 -2.02 -5.43 -22.69
CA VAL A 153 -2.19 -6.33 -21.54
C VAL A 153 -3.45 -7.18 -21.68
N ILE A 154 -4.56 -6.59 -22.13
CA ILE A 154 -5.83 -7.31 -22.36
C ILE A 154 -5.74 -8.20 -23.60
N ALA A 155 -4.93 -7.83 -24.59
CA ALA A 155 -4.69 -8.65 -25.78
C ALA A 155 -3.88 -9.93 -25.48
N ASP A 156 -3.08 -9.94 -24.42
CA ASP A 156 -2.36 -11.13 -23.97
C ASP A 156 -3.31 -12.13 -23.30
N LYS A 157 -3.80 -13.07 -24.10
CA LYS A 157 -4.72 -14.14 -23.65
C LYS A 157 -4.14 -14.99 -22.51
N THR A 158 -2.81 -15.15 -22.45
CA THR A 158 -2.15 -15.94 -21.42
C THR A 158 -2.19 -15.19 -20.08
N PHE A 159 -1.90 -13.90 -20.12
CA PHE A 159 -2.00 -13.02 -18.95
C PHE A 159 -3.44 -12.95 -18.42
N VAL A 160 -4.41 -12.77 -19.30
CA VAL A 160 -5.84 -12.70 -18.93
C VAL A 160 -6.31 -14.00 -18.29
N LYS A 161 -5.95 -15.17 -18.84
CA LYS A 161 -6.27 -16.48 -18.22
C LYS A 161 -5.64 -16.61 -16.84
N PHE A 162 -4.35 -16.30 -16.72
CA PHE A 162 -3.66 -16.33 -15.43
C PHE A 162 -4.33 -15.40 -14.40
N TRP A 163 -4.70 -14.20 -14.81
CA TRP A 163 -5.37 -13.22 -13.94
C TRP A 163 -6.74 -13.71 -13.47
N PHE A 164 -7.54 -14.33 -14.35
CA PHE A 164 -8.82 -14.94 -13.97
C PHE A 164 -8.64 -16.09 -12.99
N VAL A 165 -7.68 -16.99 -13.22
CA VAL A 165 -7.39 -18.10 -12.29
C VAL A 165 -6.94 -17.58 -10.93
N ALA A 166 -6.05 -16.59 -10.91
CA ALA A 166 -5.60 -15.95 -9.67
C ALA A 166 -6.75 -15.27 -8.92
N MET A 167 -7.65 -14.56 -9.63
CA MET A 167 -8.83 -13.94 -9.04
C MET A 167 -9.76 -14.98 -8.40
N PHE A 168 -10.02 -16.11 -9.08
CA PHE A 168 -10.81 -17.21 -8.52
C PHE A 168 -10.15 -17.82 -7.29
N ALA A 169 -8.84 -18.08 -7.33
CA ALA A 169 -8.09 -18.61 -6.20
C ALA A 169 -8.19 -17.70 -4.97
N VAL A 170 -8.07 -16.38 -5.16
CA VAL A 170 -8.22 -15.38 -4.09
C VAL A 170 -9.65 -15.38 -3.54
N LEU A 171 -10.68 -15.39 -4.39
CA LEU A 171 -12.08 -15.45 -3.95
C LEU A 171 -12.36 -16.66 -3.05
N PHE A 172 -11.86 -17.83 -3.42
CA PHE A 172 -12.03 -19.04 -2.60
C PHE A 172 -11.19 -19.02 -1.31
N SER A 173 -10.00 -18.43 -1.33
CA SER A 173 -9.13 -18.33 -0.14
C SER A 173 -9.69 -17.38 0.92
N TYR A 174 -10.39 -16.33 0.52
CA TYR A 174 -10.98 -15.34 1.44
C TYR A 174 -12.45 -15.63 1.81
N SER A 175 -13.05 -16.70 1.29
CA SER A 175 -14.42 -17.10 1.61
C SER A 175 -14.52 -18.05 2.81
N GLN A 176 -13.40 -18.41 3.43
CA GLN A 176 -13.33 -19.22 4.66
C GLN A 176 -13.13 -18.31 5.87
#